data_bf1e8b6873b634818286a8080270f93f
#
_entry.id   bf1e8b6873b634818286a8080270f93f
#
_cell.length_a   1.000
_cell.length_b   1.000
_cell.length_c   1.000
_cell.angle_alpha   90.00
_cell.angle_beta   90.00
_cell.angle_gamma   90.00
#
_symmetry.space_group_name_H-M   'P 1'
#
loop_
_entity.id
_entity.type
_entity.pdbx_description
1 polymer ?
#
loop_
_entity_poly.entity_id
_entity_poly.type
_entity_poly.pdbx_seq_one_letter_code
_entity_poly.pdbx_strand_id
1 'polypeptide(L)'
;MGDSPDLAAAALRVSDEDCARVDALDRSAAASRRAQEEAEGAGGHAASFFEAFALRGIRVDSIRRGHILCSYTVPARLLAGGRLAPGAVVALVDEVGAAAAVADGHHLKVSVDMSVSFVDLAAAAPGERLRIAARALGHKGYYSGTHVLVANAATGQVVAEGRHSLFGKLKKTPPPTTAIRSKL
;
A
#
# COMPACT_ATOMS: atom_id res chain seq x y z
N MET A 1 38.28 3.51 -15.27
CA MET A 1 37.20 4.09 -14.46
C MET A 1 36.11 4.47 -15.47
N GLY A 2 35.22 3.53 -15.77
CA GLY A 2 34.21 3.65 -16.81
C GLY A 2 33.03 4.47 -16.39
N ASP A 3 32.49 5.16 -17.31
CA ASP A 3 31.51 6.24 -17.25
C ASP A 3 30.27 5.97 -16.39
N SER A 4 30.27 6.57 -15.20
CA SER A 4 29.10 6.62 -14.28
C SER A 4 27.79 7.07 -14.93
N PRO A 5 27.74 8.02 -15.90
CA PRO A 5 26.51 8.46 -16.53
C PRO A 5 25.82 7.39 -17.36
N ASP A 6 26.56 6.56 -18.08
CA ASP A 6 26.02 5.50 -18.94
C ASP A 6 25.39 4.36 -18.14
N LEU A 7 26.00 4.01 -17.00
CA LEU A 7 25.44 3.02 -16.07
C LEU A 7 24.14 3.52 -15.42
N ALA A 8 24.09 4.79 -15.04
CA ALA A 8 22.87 5.39 -14.49
C ALA A 8 21.74 5.44 -15.52
N ALA A 9 22.07 5.83 -16.76
CA ALA A 9 21.09 5.85 -17.87
C ALA A 9 20.60 4.44 -18.20
N ALA A 10 21.50 3.44 -18.21
CA ALA A 10 21.14 2.04 -18.45
C ALA A 10 20.22 1.48 -17.36
N ALA A 11 20.46 1.85 -16.09
CA ALA A 11 19.63 1.42 -14.95
C ALA A 11 18.20 1.98 -14.98
N LEU A 12 17.97 3.09 -15.70
CA LEU A 12 16.65 3.71 -15.84
C LEU A 12 15.94 3.34 -17.16
N ARG A 13 16.58 2.56 -18.02
CA ARG A 13 15.95 2.12 -19.27
C ARG A 13 14.93 1.04 -18.99
N VAL A 14 13.75 1.24 -19.52
CA VAL A 14 12.67 0.25 -19.59
C VAL A 14 12.67 -0.31 -21.01
N SER A 15 12.58 -1.63 -21.17
CA SER A 15 12.52 -2.24 -22.50
C SER A 15 11.20 -1.88 -23.20
N ASP A 16 11.20 -1.87 -24.55
CA ASP A 16 9.98 -1.62 -25.33
C ASP A 16 8.90 -2.69 -25.04
N GLU A 17 9.33 -3.92 -24.75
CA GLU A 17 8.44 -5.01 -24.36
C GLU A 17 7.76 -4.72 -23.00
N ASP A 18 8.52 -4.24 -22.01
CA ASP A 18 7.95 -3.88 -20.71
C ASP A 18 7.08 -2.63 -20.80
N CYS A 19 7.44 -1.65 -21.61
CA CYS A 19 6.58 -0.50 -21.91
C CYS A 19 5.24 -0.96 -22.49
N ALA A 20 5.25 -1.85 -23.49
CA ALA A 20 4.02 -2.38 -24.09
C ALA A 20 3.15 -3.16 -23.08
N ARG A 21 3.79 -3.89 -22.16
CA ARG A 21 3.08 -4.59 -21.06
C ARG A 21 2.44 -3.60 -20.09
N VAL A 22 3.15 -2.55 -19.69
CA VAL A 22 2.62 -1.49 -18.83
C VAL A 22 1.45 -0.79 -19.50
N ASP A 23 1.57 -0.42 -20.78
CA ASP A 23 0.51 0.21 -21.56
C ASP A 23 -0.75 -0.69 -21.66
N ALA A 24 -0.57 -2.00 -21.82
CA ALA A 24 -1.67 -2.95 -21.85
C ALA A 24 -2.39 -3.02 -20.50
N LEU A 25 -1.64 -3.03 -19.40
CA LEU A 25 -2.18 -3.03 -18.04
C LEU A 25 -2.90 -1.72 -17.73
N ASP A 26 -2.35 -0.58 -18.16
CA ASP A 26 -2.97 0.74 -17.92
C ASP A 26 -4.28 0.89 -18.68
N ARG A 27 -4.34 0.44 -19.94
CA ARG A 27 -5.60 0.40 -20.71
C ARG A 27 -6.66 -0.47 -20.04
N SER A 28 -6.27 -1.63 -19.53
CA SER A 28 -7.18 -2.54 -18.80
C SER A 28 -7.67 -1.91 -17.49
N ALA A 29 -6.78 -1.26 -16.75
CA ALA A 29 -7.10 -0.56 -15.51
C ALA A 29 -8.03 0.63 -15.74
N ALA A 30 -7.81 1.40 -16.81
CA ALA A 30 -8.69 2.53 -17.18
C ALA A 30 -10.10 2.05 -17.55
N ALA A 31 -10.21 0.94 -18.30
CA ALA A 31 -11.51 0.34 -18.62
C ALA A 31 -12.24 -0.14 -17.36
N SER A 32 -11.52 -0.80 -16.44
CA SER A 32 -12.10 -1.27 -15.17
C SER A 32 -12.57 -0.12 -14.28
N ARG A 33 -11.81 0.98 -14.21
CA ARG A 33 -12.21 2.17 -13.45
C ARG A 33 -13.50 2.79 -13.99
N ARG A 34 -13.61 2.96 -15.30
CA ARG A 34 -14.83 3.50 -15.92
C ARG A 34 -16.05 2.63 -15.64
N ALA A 35 -15.91 1.30 -15.77
CA ALA A 35 -16.99 0.38 -15.46
C ALA A 35 -17.41 0.41 -13.98
N GLN A 36 -16.45 0.64 -13.08
CA GLN A 36 -16.71 0.77 -11.64
C GLN A 36 -17.36 2.11 -11.29
N GLU A 37 -16.91 3.21 -11.87
CA GLU A 37 -17.52 4.55 -11.72
C GLU A 37 -18.96 4.58 -12.22
N GLU A 38 -19.24 3.88 -13.32
CA GLU A 38 -20.60 3.70 -13.85
C GLU A 38 -21.51 2.86 -12.94
N ALA A 39 -20.94 1.86 -12.25
CA ALA A 39 -21.68 0.96 -11.37
C ALA A 39 -21.93 1.52 -9.96
N GLU A 40 -21.03 2.32 -9.42
CA GLU A 40 -21.05 2.75 -8.01
C GLU A 40 -21.65 4.13 -7.78
N GLY A 41 -22.01 4.89 -8.81
CA GLY A 41 -22.71 6.19 -8.66
C GLY A 41 -22.20 7.02 -7.50
N ALA A 42 -21.05 7.66 -7.64
CA ALA A 42 -20.51 8.72 -6.78
C ALA A 42 -20.41 8.42 -5.28
N GLY A 43 -19.29 7.85 -4.82
CA GLY A 43 -18.95 7.85 -3.39
C GLY A 43 -17.94 6.84 -2.89
N GLY A 44 -17.53 5.89 -3.68
CA GLY A 44 -16.52 4.89 -3.27
C GLY A 44 -15.08 5.37 -3.52
N HIS A 45 -14.17 5.13 -2.57
CA HIS A 45 -12.73 5.20 -2.83
C HIS A 45 -12.37 4.00 -3.70
N ALA A 46 -12.33 4.19 -5.02
CA ALA A 46 -11.77 3.17 -5.90
C ALA A 46 -10.27 3.05 -5.60
N ALA A 47 -9.82 1.86 -5.23
CA ALA A 47 -8.41 1.56 -5.08
C ALA A 47 -7.69 1.90 -6.39
N SER A 48 -6.53 2.55 -6.32
CA SER A 48 -5.73 2.80 -7.51
C SER A 48 -5.29 1.48 -8.13
N PHE A 49 -5.02 1.49 -9.44
CA PHE A 49 -4.48 0.29 -10.09
C PHE A 49 -3.21 -0.22 -9.40
N PHE A 50 -2.33 0.70 -8.97
CA PHE A 50 -1.09 0.36 -8.29
C PHE A 50 -1.36 -0.37 -6.95
N GLU A 51 -2.29 0.14 -6.15
CA GLU A 51 -2.71 -0.51 -4.90
C GLU A 51 -3.30 -1.89 -5.17
N ALA A 52 -4.22 -2.00 -6.12
CA ALA A 52 -4.81 -3.29 -6.49
C ALA A 52 -3.75 -4.27 -7.01
N PHE A 53 -2.79 -3.81 -7.81
CA PHE A 53 -1.69 -4.61 -8.32
C PHE A 53 -0.73 -5.08 -7.21
N ALA A 54 -0.37 -4.19 -6.29
CA ALA A 54 0.55 -4.49 -5.20
C ALA A 54 -0.11 -5.36 -4.11
N LEU A 55 -1.34 -5.03 -3.71
CA LEU A 55 -2.00 -5.64 -2.55
C LEU A 55 -2.81 -6.88 -2.86
N ARG A 56 -3.09 -7.19 -4.13
CA ARG A 56 -3.88 -8.38 -4.49
C ARG A 56 -3.31 -9.65 -3.87
N GLY A 57 -4.08 -10.25 -2.97
CA GLY A 57 -3.73 -11.47 -2.24
C GLY A 57 -3.33 -11.23 -0.78
N ILE A 58 -3.30 -9.97 -0.30
CA ILE A 58 -3.17 -9.68 1.12
C ILE A 58 -4.41 -10.18 1.87
N ARG A 59 -4.20 -10.71 3.07
CA ARG A 59 -5.26 -11.16 3.96
C ARG A 59 -5.07 -10.51 5.32
N VAL A 60 -6.15 -10.00 5.88
CA VAL A 60 -6.16 -9.52 7.26
C VAL A 60 -6.45 -10.70 8.17
N ASP A 61 -5.47 -11.07 8.99
CA ASP A 61 -5.58 -12.21 9.91
C ASP A 61 -6.17 -11.78 11.27
N SER A 62 -5.84 -10.56 11.74
CA SER A 62 -6.46 -9.99 12.94
C SER A 62 -6.38 -8.47 12.95
N ILE A 63 -7.40 -7.85 13.59
CA ILE A 63 -7.45 -6.43 13.89
C ILE A 63 -7.73 -6.26 15.37
N ARG A 64 -6.93 -5.42 16.03
CA ARG A 64 -7.17 -4.92 17.39
C ARG A 64 -6.92 -3.43 17.39
N ARG A 65 -7.37 -2.73 18.42
CA ARG A 65 -7.13 -1.30 18.52
C ARG A 65 -5.65 -0.97 18.36
N GLY A 66 -5.34 -0.17 17.33
CA GLY A 66 -3.97 0.25 16.97
C GLY A 66 -3.05 -0.87 16.48
N HIS A 67 -3.56 -2.08 16.21
CA HIS A 67 -2.77 -3.21 15.74
C HIS A 67 -3.47 -3.94 14.60
N ILE A 68 -2.71 -4.27 13.59
CA ILE A 68 -3.17 -5.08 12.46
C ILE A 68 -2.13 -6.18 12.18
N LEU A 69 -2.62 -7.37 11.89
CA LEU A 69 -1.80 -8.48 11.43
C LEU A 69 -2.35 -8.95 10.09
N CYS A 70 -1.48 -8.98 9.09
CA CYS A 70 -1.79 -9.47 7.77
C CYS A 70 -0.86 -10.62 7.38
N SER A 71 -1.33 -11.45 6.46
CA SER A 71 -0.50 -12.41 5.73
C SER A 71 -0.53 -12.12 4.24
N TYR A 72 0.58 -12.38 3.56
CA TYR A 72 0.76 -12.12 2.15
C TYR A 72 1.66 -13.18 1.53
N THR A 73 1.19 -13.89 0.49
CA THR A 73 2.03 -14.80 -0.26
C THR A 73 2.71 -14.03 -1.39
N VAL A 74 4.03 -14.10 -1.46
CA VAL A 74 4.85 -13.36 -2.45
C VAL A 74 4.47 -13.81 -3.86
N PRO A 75 3.83 -12.94 -4.65
CA PRO A 75 3.36 -13.30 -5.99
C PRO A 75 4.45 -13.06 -7.04
N ALA A 76 4.47 -13.86 -8.10
CA ALA A 76 5.44 -13.74 -9.18
C ALA A 76 5.46 -12.36 -9.85
N ARG A 77 4.30 -11.68 -9.91
CA ARG A 77 4.18 -10.35 -10.53
C ARG A 77 4.96 -9.22 -9.84
N LEU A 78 5.37 -9.42 -8.58
CA LEU A 78 6.06 -8.40 -7.78
C LEU A 78 7.52 -8.77 -7.51
N LEU A 79 8.11 -9.61 -8.34
CA LEU A 79 9.50 -10.02 -8.16
C LEU A 79 10.47 -9.10 -8.89
N ALA A 80 11.61 -8.86 -8.26
CA ALA A 80 12.80 -8.29 -8.88
C ALA A 80 14.00 -9.12 -8.44
N GLY A 81 14.74 -9.68 -9.41
CA GLY A 81 15.91 -10.53 -9.11
C GLY A 81 15.57 -11.76 -8.27
N GLY A 82 14.42 -12.40 -8.52
CA GLY A 82 14.03 -13.64 -7.83
C GLY A 82 13.50 -13.48 -6.39
N ARG A 83 13.22 -12.27 -5.93
CA ARG A 83 12.69 -11.95 -4.60
C ARG A 83 11.68 -10.80 -4.68
N LEU A 84 10.94 -10.57 -3.63
CA LEU A 84 9.98 -9.46 -3.59
C LEU A 84 10.68 -8.12 -3.85
N ALA A 85 10.15 -7.34 -4.80
CA ALA A 85 10.71 -6.04 -5.17
C ALA A 85 10.66 -5.07 -3.98
N PRO A 86 11.70 -4.26 -3.74
CA PRO A 86 11.70 -3.26 -2.67
C PRO A 86 10.50 -2.32 -2.70
N GLY A 87 10.07 -1.88 -3.90
CA GLY A 87 8.88 -1.03 -4.05
C GLY A 87 7.58 -1.71 -3.60
N ALA A 88 7.47 -3.04 -3.77
CA ALA A 88 6.33 -3.78 -3.25
C ALA A 88 6.34 -3.85 -1.71
N VAL A 89 7.52 -3.96 -1.09
CA VAL A 89 7.65 -3.89 0.37
C VAL A 89 7.23 -2.51 0.88
N VAL A 90 7.64 -1.44 0.20
CA VAL A 90 7.24 -0.06 0.54
C VAL A 90 5.71 0.08 0.48
N ALA A 91 5.06 -0.44 -0.56
CA ALA A 91 3.59 -0.43 -0.66
C ALA A 91 2.92 -1.19 0.49
N LEU A 92 3.46 -2.35 0.90
CA LEU A 92 2.94 -3.10 2.05
C LEU A 92 3.09 -2.32 3.36
N VAL A 93 4.21 -1.61 3.54
CA VAL A 93 4.45 -0.76 4.73
C VAL A 93 3.47 0.42 4.76
N ASP A 94 3.26 1.07 3.62
CA ASP A 94 2.33 2.20 3.47
C ASP A 94 0.91 1.80 3.88
N GLU A 95 0.36 0.84 3.18
CA GLU A 95 -1.03 0.44 3.32
C GLU A 95 -1.36 -0.19 4.67
N VAL A 96 -0.52 -1.13 5.13
CA VAL A 96 -0.77 -1.80 6.41
C VAL A 96 -0.48 -0.86 7.59
N GLY A 97 0.49 0.06 7.43
CA GLY A 97 0.76 1.12 8.40
C GLY A 97 -0.42 2.11 8.53
N ALA A 98 -0.99 2.56 7.40
CA ALA A 98 -2.17 3.41 7.39
C ALA A 98 -3.38 2.70 8.03
N ALA A 99 -3.59 1.43 7.71
CA ALA A 99 -4.65 0.62 8.29
C ALA A 99 -4.53 0.47 9.82
N ALA A 100 -3.31 0.42 10.39
CA ALA A 100 -3.09 0.38 11.83
C ALA A 100 -3.53 1.68 12.52
N ALA A 101 -3.33 2.85 11.89
CA ALA A 101 -3.82 4.12 12.40
C ALA A 101 -5.36 4.19 12.38
N VAL A 102 -5.99 3.65 11.34
CA VAL A 102 -7.46 3.54 11.25
C VAL A 102 -7.99 2.57 12.31
N ALA A 103 -7.32 1.45 12.52
CA ALA A 103 -7.67 0.47 13.56
C ALA A 103 -7.58 1.05 14.99
N ASP A 104 -6.81 2.12 15.20
CA ASP A 104 -6.76 2.86 16.48
C ASP A 104 -7.89 3.90 16.63
N GLY A 105 -8.81 3.96 15.68
CA GLY A 105 -9.98 4.84 15.70
C GLY A 105 -9.75 6.20 15.04
N HIS A 106 -8.68 6.35 14.28
CA HIS A 106 -8.41 7.55 13.51
C HIS A 106 -8.93 7.42 12.07
N HIS A 107 -9.26 8.56 11.47
CA HIS A 107 -9.65 8.59 10.07
C HIS A 107 -8.44 8.34 9.16
N LEU A 108 -8.69 7.93 7.94
CA LEU A 108 -7.66 7.78 6.91
C LEU A 108 -6.97 9.14 6.67
N LYS A 109 -5.66 9.11 6.63
CA LYS A 109 -4.77 10.27 6.44
C LYS A 109 -3.86 10.00 5.25
N VAL A 110 -3.17 11.03 4.77
CA VAL A 110 -2.19 10.90 3.70
C VAL A 110 -0.80 10.63 4.28
N SER A 111 -0.01 9.84 3.60
CA SER A 111 1.39 9.57 3.92
C SER A 111 2.22 10.82 3.69
N VAL A 112 3.03 11.23 4.68
CA VAL A 112 3.88 12.42 4.59
C VAL A 112 5.36 12.12 4.78
N ASP A 113 5.68 10.98 5.39
CA ASP A 113 7.05 10.51 5.54
C ASP A 113 7.07 9.01 5.79
N MET A 114 8.05 8.33 5.24
CA MET A 114 8.26 6.90 5.42
C MET A 114 9.75 6.56 5.44
N SER A 115 10.17 5.80 6.46
CA SER A 115 11.51 5.23 6.54
C SER A 115 11.40 3.71 6.54
N VAL A 116 12.01 3.06 5.56
CA VAL A 116 11.98 1.60 5.41
C VAL A 116 13.38 1.05 5.40
N SER A 117 13.65 0.10 6.30
CA SER A 117 14.89 -0.67 6.35
C SER A 117 14.66 -2.05 5.74
N PHE A 118 15.35 -2.35 4.66
CA PHE A 118 15.36 -3.69 4.06
C PHE A 118 16.41 -4.53 4.77
N VAL A 119 15.97 -5.53 5.54
CA VAL A 119 16.87 -6.35 6.36
C VAL A 119 17.35 -7.56 5.55
N ASP A 120 16.42 -8.36 5.05
CA ASP A 120 16.73 -9.51 4.20
C ASP A 120 15.61 -9.81 3.21
N LEU A 121 15.74 -9.26 2.00
CA LEU A 121 14.78 -9.49 0.93
C LEU A 121 14.82 -10.93 0.38
N ALA A 122 15.90 -11.73 0.67
CA ALA A 122 15.96 -13.12 0.25
C ALA A 122 14.95 -13.98 1.00
N ALA A 123 14.56 -13.59 2.22
CA ALA A 123 13.51 -14.24 2.99
C ALA A 123 12.09 -14.04 2.41
N ALA A 124 11.95 -13.26 1.33
CA ALA A 124 10.71 -13.03 0.60
C ALA A 124 10.81 -13.60 -0.82
N ALA A 125 11.18 -14.85 -0.94
CA ALA A 125 11.24 -15.59 -2.21
C ALA A 125 9.83 -15.85 -2.79
N PRO A 126 9.71 -16.18 -4.09
CA PRO A 126 8.41 -16.47 -4.71
C PRO A 126 7.67 -17.60 -3.97
N GLY A 127 6.38 -17.35 -3.69
CA GLY A 127 5.53 -18.31 -3.00
C GLY A 127 5.68 -18.34 -1.47
N GLU A 128 6.72 -17.71 -0.91
CA GLU A 128 6.86 -17.58 0.54
C GLU A 128 5.70 -16.77 1.14
N ARG A 129 5.26 -17.20 2.31
CA ARG A 129 4.25 -16.48 3.07
C ARG A 129 4.91 -15.48 4.01
N LEU A 130 4.53 -14.23 3.90
CA LEU A 130 4.93 -13.15 4.78
C LEU A 130 3.88 -12.91 5.85
N ARG A 131 4.33 -12.55 7.03
CA ARG A 131 3.55 -11.97 8.12
C ARG A 131 3.88 -10.49 8.20
N ILE A 132 2.86 -9.64 8.13
CA ILE A 132 2.99 -8.18 8.17
C ILE A 132 2.26 -7.71 9.42
N ALA A 133 3.01 -7.25 10.41
CA ALA A 133 2.47 -6.77 11.68
C ALA A 133 2.64 -5.26 11.76
N ALA A 134 1.55 -4.51 11.88
CA ALA A 134 1.58 -3.07 12.05
C ALA A 134 0.97 -2.66 13.38
N ARG A 135 1.52 -1.57 13.95
CA ARG A 135 1.01 -0.95 15.18
C ARG A 135 1.05 0.56 15.11
N ALA A 136 0.06 1.21 15.68
CA ALA A 136 0.09 2.63 15.95
C ALA A 136 1.15 2.94 17.02
N LEU A 137 1.96 3.97 16.77
CA LEU A 137 2.94 4.49 17.74
C LEU A 137 2.38 5.62 18.58
N GLY A 138 1.39 6.34 18.02
CA GLY A 138 0.71 7.44 18.69
C GLY A 138 0.15 8.46 17.71
N HIS A 139 -0.66 9.35 18.27
CA HIS A 139 -1.36 10.40 17.54
C HIS A 139 -1.20 11.74 18.26
N LYS A 140 -1.00 12.82 17.51
CA LYS A 140 -0.99 14.18 18.06
C LYS A 140 -1.58 15.15 17.05
N GLY A 141 -2.73 15.71 17.36
CA GLY A 141 -3.45 16.58 16.42
C GLY A 141 -3.81 15.84 15.13
N TYR A 142 -3.29 16.31 14.02
CA TYR A 142 -3.52 15.69 12.70
C TYR A 142 -2.48 14.64 12.31
N TYR A 143 -1.46 14.45 13.12
CA TYR A 143 -0.38 13.50 12.90
C TYR A 143 -0.70 12.14 13.50
N SER A 144 -0.28 11.08 12.81
CA SER A 144 -0.23 9.70 13.31
C SER A 144 1.09 9.08 12.91
N GLY A 145 1.70 8.34 13.83
CA GLY A 145 2.88 7.52 13.55
C GLY A 145 2.53 6.04 13.67
N THR A 146 3.05 5.23 12.77
CA THR A 146 2.90 3.77 12.81
C THR A 146 4.24 3.07 12.60
N HIS A 147 4.31 1.81 12.98
CA HIS A 147 5.46 0.93 12.75
C HIS A 147 4.95 -0.37 12.13
N VAL A 148 5.66 -0.85 11.13
CA VAL A 148 5.34 -2.07 10.39
C VAL A 148 6.55 -2.99 10.38
N LEU A 149 6.33 -4.27 10.67
CA LEU A 149 7.32 -5.33 10.58
C LEU A 149 6.86 -6.35 9.56
N VAL A 150 7.70 -6.63 8.58
CA VAL A 150 7.49 -7.67 7.57
C VAL A 150 8.47 -8.81 7.84
N ALA A 151 7.98 -10.01 8.03
CA ALA A 151 8.80 -11.19 8.32
C ALA A 151 8.29 -12.40 7.54
N ASN A 152 9.18 -13.33 7.22
CA ASN A 152 8.80 -14.64 6.70
C ASN A 152 8.00 -15.39 7.76
N ALA A 153 6.83 -15.89 7.39
CA ALA A 153 5.91 -16.51 8.34
C ALA A 153 6.37 -17.87 8.87
N ALA A 154 7.18 -18.59 8.10
CA ALA A 154 7.67 -19.91 8.47
C ALA A 154 8.93 -19.83 9.33
N THR A 155 9.88 -18.96 8.97
CA THR A 155 11.18 -18.86 9.64
C THR A 155 11.24 -17.79 10.72
N GLY A 156 10.34 -16.79 10.67
CA GLY A 156 10.40 -15.60 11.51
C GLY A 156 11.46 -14.58 11.08
N GLN A 157 12.22 -14.87 10.01
CA GLN A 157 13.27 -14.00 9.52
C GLN A 157 12.68 -12.66 9.05
N VAL A 158 13.26 -11.55 9.53
CA VAL A 158 12.80 -10.21 9.20
C VAL A 158 13.19 -9.86 7.76
N VAL A 159 12.22 -9.52 6.96
CA VAL A 159 12.37 -9.03 5.57
C VAL A 159 12.64 -7.55 5.55
N ALA A 160 11.82 -6.80 6.27
CA ALA A 160 11.91 -5.35 6.38
C ALA A 160 11.19 -4.82 7.62
N GLU A 161 11.57 -3.63 8.05
CA GLU A 161 10.80 -2.82 9.00
C GLU A 161 10.55 -1.43 8.44
N GLY A 162 9.45 -0.80 8.84
CA GLY A 162 9.13 0.55 8.39
C GLY A 162 8.49 1.39 9.48
N ARG A 163 8.83 2.68 9.47
CA ARG A 163 8.11 3.73 10.20
C ARG A 163 7.37 4.57 9.20
N HIS A 164 6.12 4.85 9.48
CA HIS A 164 5.25 5.55 8.56
C HIS A 164 4.55 6.68 9.31
N SER A 165 4.66 7.87 8.78
CA SER A 165 4.07 9.10 9.27
C SER A 165 2.91 9.53 8.39
N LEU A 166 1.78 9.78 9.00
CA LEU A 166 0.53 10.14 8.35
C LEU A 166 0.04 11.50 8.85
N PHE A 167 -0.50 12.31 7.96
CA PHE A 167 -1.06 13.61 8.31
C PHE A 167 -2.37 13.86 7.59
N GLY A 168 -3.37 14.42 8.29
CA GLY A 168 -4.62 14.81 7.64
C GLY A 168 -5.68 15.27 8.62
N LYS A 169 -6.50 16.21 8.13
CA LYS A 169 -7.69 16.72 8.81
C LYS A 169 -8.90 15.93 8.36
N LEU A 170 -9.83 15.64 9.29
CA LEU A 170 -11.19 15.29 8.91
C LEU A 170 -11.78 16.41 8.05
N LYS A 171 -12.18 16.12 6.81
CA LYS A 171 -13.15 16.95 6.13
C LYS A 171 -14.44 16.81 6.94
N LYS A 172 -14.91 17.90 7.57
CA LYS A 172 -16.27 17.93 8.12
C LYS A 172 -17.22 17.72 6.94
N THR A 173 -17.81 16.56 6.82
CA THR A 173 -18.97 16.36 5.96
C THR A 173 -20.04 17.29 6.49
N PRO A 174 -20.59 18.22 5.68
CA PRO A 174 -21.73 19.01 6.13
C PRO A 174 -22.83 18.04 6.55
N PRO A 175 -23.59 18.33 7.64
CA PRO A 175 -24.71 17.50 8.03
C PRO A 175 -25.66 17.37 6.82
N PRO A 176 -26.29 16.20 6.63
CA PRO A 176 -27.25 16.02 5.55
C PRO A 176 -28.30 17.13 5.67
N THR A 177 -28.47 17.90 4.62
CA THR A 177 -29.48 18.94 4.57
C THR A 177 -30.84 18.25 4.68
N THR A 178 -31.41 18.27 5.87
CA THR A 178 -32.78 17.82 6.09
C THR A 178 -33.68 18.80 5.34
N ALA A 179 -34.05 18.43 4.13
CA ALA A 179 -35.07 19.14 3.39
C ALA A 179 -36.37 19.03 4.19
N ILE A 180 -36.67 20.06 4.98
CA ILE A 180 -37.98 20.23 5.59
C ILE A 180 -38.95 20.48 4.41
N ARG A 181 -39.60 19.41 3.98
CA ARG A 181 -40.79 19.54 3.17
C ARG A 181 -41.88 20.17 4.06
N SER A 182 -42.01 21.50 4.04
CA SER A 182 -43.22 22.15 4.48
C SER A 182 -44.34 21.74 3.53
N LYS A 183 -45.24 20.92 4.01
CA LYS A 183 -46.58 20.79 3.42
C LYS A 183 -47.39 22.02 3.85
N LEU A 184 -47.74 22.84 2.92
CA LEU A 184 -48.94 23.65 2.93
C LEU A 184 -49.82 23.21 1.78
#